data_9c41d568baf78d3803f43aba2db2afee
#
_entry.id   9c41d568baf78d3803f43aba2db2afee
#
_cell.length_a   1.000
_cell.length_b   1.000
_cell.length_c   1.000
_cell.angle_alpha   90.00
_cell.angle_beta   90.00
_cell.angle_gamma   90.00
#
_symmetry.space_group_name_H-M   'P 1'
#
loop_
_entity.id
_entity.type
_entity.pdbx_description
1 polymer ?
#
loop_
_entity_poly.entity_id
_entity_poly.type
_entity_poly.pdbx_seq_one_letter_code
_entity_poly.pdbx_strand_id
1 'polypeptide(L)'
;SVTLEEHTSPEIVMAVARGEVEIGVVAETVEGADVEMIPYRADRLVLITPAAHPLAAKASTRFGEVLDYPFVMLHAGSAIHTFTMNAAAALGRHLNVRIQVRSFEAVCRMVGAGVGLGLVPRSAVPSGGLREPPTVVELDESWAQRDLQVCVRNRKQLSGFATALVDGLTQRPG
;
A
#
# COMPACT_ATOMS: atom_id res chain seq x y z
N SER A 1 -23.20 -7.54 -7.99
CA SER A 1 -22.50 -6.98 -6.82
C SER A 1 -21.00 -7.13 -7.01
N VAL A 2 -20.22 -6.24 -6.41
CA VAL A 2 -18.76 -6.31 -6.39
C VAL A 2 -18.34 -6.59 -4.95
N THR A 3 -17.46 -7.56 -4.76
CA THR A 3 -16.79 -7.80 -3.47
C THR A 3 -15.35 -7.36 -3.63
N LEU A 4 -14.84 -6.56 -2.71
CA LEU A 4 -13.45 -6.13 -2.65
C LEU A 4 -12.80 -6.73 -1.41
N GLU A 5 -11.67 -7.40 -1.60
CA GLU A 5 -10.88 -8.00 -0.54
C GLU A 5 -9.43 -7.54 -0.64
N GLU A 6 -8.74 -7.48 0.49
CA GLU A 6 -7.34 -7.08 0.57
C GLU A 6 -6.48 -8.27 1.00
N HIS A 7 -5.49 -8.62 0.17
CA HIS A 7 -4.56 -9.73 0.37
C HIS A 7 -3.15 -9.33 -0.08
N THR A 8 -2.17 -10.19 0.18
CA THR A 8 -0.81 -10.00 -0.37
C THR A 8 -0.79 -10.26 -1.88
N SER A 9 0.17 -9.66 -2.61
CA SER A 9 0.27 -9.85 -4.08
C SER A 9 0.33 -11.33 -4.49
N PRO A 10 1.09 -12.21 -3.84
CA PRO A 10 1.08 -13.65 -4.17
C PRO A 10 -0.29 -14.30 -3.99
N GLU A 11 -1.01 -14.00 -2.89
CA GLU A 11 -2.34 -14.55 -2.64
C GLU A 11 -3.34 -14.09 -3.70
N ILE A 12 -3.30 -12.79 -4.08
CA ILE A 12 -4.15 -12.22 -5.14
C ILE A 12 -3.89 -12.94 -6.47
N VAL A 13 -2.62 -13.07 -6.86
CA VAL A 13 -2.25 -13.73 -8.13
C VAL A 13 -2.73 -15.18 -8.15
N MET A 14 -2.57 -15.90 -7.05
CA MET A 14 -3.05 -17.27 -6.94
C MET A 14 -4.59 -17.38 -7.02
N ALA A 15 -5.31 -16.47 -6.39
CA ALA A 15 -6.77 -16.43 -6.45
C ALA A 15 -7.27 -16.13 -7.87
N VAL A 16 -6.62 -15.21 -8.60
CA VAL A 16 -6.90 -14.95 -10.01
C VAL A 16 -6.60 -16.16 -10.88
N ALA A 17 -5.43 -16.78 -10.71
CA ALA A 17 -5.04 -17.97 -11.49
C ALA A 17 -6.01 -19.13 -11.30
N ARG A 18 -6.56 -19.33 -10.10
CA ARG A 18 -7.57 -20.34 -9.78
C ARG A 18 -8.98 -19.95 -10.22
N GLY A 19 -9.22 -18.70 -10.63
CA GLY A 19 -10.53 -18.20 -10.99
C GLY A 19 -11.46 -17.96 -9.80
N GLU A 20 -10.93 -17.82 -8.60
CA GLU A 20 -11.65 -17.47 -7.38
C GLU A 20 -12.10 -15.99 -7.42
N VAL A 21 -11.28 -15.15 -8.07
CA VAL A 21 -11.59 -13.75 -8.38
C VAL A 21 -11.27 -13.47 -9.85
N GLU A 22 -11.98 -12.54 -10.48
CA GLU A 22 -11.77 -12.19 -11.90
C GLU A 22 -10.61 -11.22 -12.09
N ILE A 23 -10.40 -10.30 -11.15
CA ILE A 23 -9.45 -9.19 -11.25
C ILE A 23 -8.68 -9.07 -9.94
N GLY A 24 -7.37 -8.91 -10.03
CA GLY A 24 -6.50 -8.51 -8.93
C GLY A 24 -5.78 -7.21 -9.22
N VAL A 25 -5.42 -6.47 -8.19
CA VAL A 25 -4.47 -5.35 -8.27
C VAL A 25 -3.30 -5.68 -7.38
N VAL A 26 -2.11 -5.70 -7.94
CA VAL A 26 -0.89 -6.14 -7.27
C VAL A 26 0.22 -5.10 -7.42
N ALA A 27 1.11 -5.06 -6.46
CA ALA A 27 2.26 -4.16 -6.44
C ALA A 27 3.59 -4.88 -6.75
N GLU A 28 3.55 -6.19 -6.92
CA GLU A 28 4.72 -7.02 -7.18
C GLU A 28 4.40 -8.01 -8.29
N THR A 29 5.36 -8.22 -9.19
CA THR A 29 5.25 -9.29 -10.18
C THR A 29 5.51 -10.62 -9.50
N VAL A 30 4.60 -11.56 -9.66
CA VAL A 30 4.74 -12.95 -9.18
C VAL A 30 5.05 -13.82 -10.39
N GLU A 31 6.26 -14.36 -10.43
CA GLU A 31 6.69 -15.23 -11.52
C GLU A 31 6.02 -16.61 -11.46
N GLY A 32 5.81 -17.21 -12.63
CA GLY A 32 5.33 -18.60 -12.76
C GLY A 32 3.83 -18.79 -12.60
N ALA A 33 3.04 -17.72 -12.46
CA ALA A 33 1.59 -17.82 -12.45
C ALA A 33 1.02 -17.63 -13.86
N ASP A 34 -0.01 -18.41 -14.20
CA ASP A 34 -0.73 -18.31 -15.47
C ASP A 34 -1.77 -17.17 -15.41
N VAL A 35 -1.26 -15.93 -15.43
CA VAL A 35 -2.04 -14.69 -15.39
C VAL A 35 -1.44 -13.64 -16.32
N GLU A 36 -2.29 -12.77 -16.85
CA GLU A 36 -1.88 -11.60 -17.63
C GLU A 36 -1.75 -10.39 -16.69
N MET A 37 -0.62 -9.68 -16.78
CA MET A 37 -0.34 -8.45 -16.04
C MET A 37 -0.53 -7.24 -16.95
N ILE A 38 -1.32 -6.28 -16.49
CA ILE A 38 -1.63 -5.05 -17.24
C ILE A 38 -1.16 -3.87 -16.39
N PRO A 39 -0.26 -3.00 -16.89
CA PRO A 39 0.15 -1.79 -16.17
C PRO A 39 -1.07 -0.95 -15.76
N TYR A 40 -1.10 -0.51 -14.49
CA TYR A 40 -2.19 0.31 -13.96
C TYR A 40 -1.70 1.72 -13.63
N ARG A 41 -0.88 1.85 -12.61
CA ARG A 41 -0.28 3.13 -12.23
C ARG A 41 0.94 2.93 -11.33
N ALA A 42 1.86 3.89 -11.36
CA ALA A 42 2.88 3.99 -10.33
C ALA A 42 2.26 4.51 -9.02
N ASP A 43 2.71 3.96 -7.90
CA ASP A 43 2.45 4.47 -6.56
C ASP A 43 3.74 4.44 -5.76
N ARG A 44 3.74 5.05 -4.60
CA ARG A 44 4.91 5.12 -3.75
C ARG A 44 4.51 5.00 -2.29
N LEU A 45 5.22 4.18 -1.54
CA LEU A 45 5.12 4.18 -0.09
C LEU A 45 5.85 5.39 0.47
N VAL A 46 5.22 6.08 1.37
CA VAL A 46 5.78 7.25 2.05
C VAL A 46 5.65 7.08 3.56
N LEU A 47 6.58 7.66 4.29
CA LEU A 47 6.44 7.85 5.72
C LEU A 47 5.54 9.06 5.96
N ILE A 48 4.62 8.95 6.91
CA ILE A 48 3.86 10.09 7.41
C ILE A 48 4.18 10.32 8.88
N THR A 49 4.32 11.59 9.26
CA THR A 49 4.69 12.01 10.61
C THR A 49 3.75 13.09 11.14
N PRO A 50 3.64 13.26 12.46
CA PRO A 50 3.04 14.47 13.00
C PRO A 50 3.78 15.71 12.51
N ALA A 51 3.09 16.83 12.30
CA ALA A 51 3.69 18.07 11.79
C ALA A 51 4.82 18.62 12.70
N ALA A 52 4.70 18.41 14.02
CA ALA A 52 5.70 18.84 15.00
C ALA A 52 6.85 17.81 15.20
N HIS A 53 6.84 16.68 14.50
CA HIS A 53 7.87 15.66 14.67
C HIS A 53 9.20 16.09 14.01
N PRO A 54 10.38 15.79 14.59
CA PRO A 54 11.68 16.18 14.00
C PRO A 54 11.87 15.70 12.56
N LEU A 55 11.31 14.55 12.19
CA LEU A 55 11.36 14.03 10.83
C LEU A 55 10.55 14.86 9.83
N ALA A 56 9.57 15.65 10.27
CA ALA A 56 8.75 16.48 9.39
C ALA A 56 9.55 17.56 8.64
N ALA A 57 10.73 17.92 9.15
CA ALA A 57 11.64 18.86 8.50
C ALA A 57 12.54 18.20 7.44
N LYS A 58 12.57 16.87 7.36
CA LYS A 58 13.38 16.12 6.40
C LYS A 58 12.60 15.93 5.08
N ALA A 59 13.29 16.08 3.96
CA ALA A 59 12.73 15.74 2.65
C ALA A 59 12.62 14.23 2.48
N SER A 60 13.58 13.47 2.99
CA SER A 60 13.60 12.01 2.94
C SER A 60 14.28 11.40 4.17
N THR A 61 14.03 10.12 4.41
CA THR A 61 14.68 9.33 5.46
C THR A 61 14.78 7.87 5.02
N ARG A 62 15.68 7.11 5.64
CA ARG A 62 15.76 5.66 5.48
C ARG A 62 14.86 4.96 6.49
N PHE A 63 14.28 3.84 6.09
CA PHE A 63 13.37 3.08 6.95
C PHE A 63 14.04 2.62 8.26
N GLY A 64 15.31 2.19 8.20
CA GLY A 64 16.06 1.79 9.37
C GLY A 64 16.26 2.89 10.44
N GLU A 65 16.23 4.16 10.04
CA GLU A 65 16.41 5.32 10.95
C GLU A 65 15.16 5.62 11.79
N VAL A 66 14.01 5.07 11.40
CA VAL A 66 12.72 5.42 12.02
C VAL A 66 12.12 4.30 12.86
N LEU A 67 12.73 3.11 12.89
CA LEU A 67 12.18 1.92 13.56
C LEU A 67 12.08 2.05 15.08
N ASP A 68 12.81 2.97 15.71
CA ASP A 68 12.74 3.22 17.15
C ASP A 68 11.52 4.05 17.57
N TYR A 69 10.87 4.70 16.61
CA TYR A 69 9.64 5.46 16.87
C TYR A 69 8.41 4.55 16.91
N PRO A 70 7.36 4.94 17.64
CA PRO A 70 6.11 4.21 17.61
C PRO A 70 5.38 4.38 16.27
N PHE A 71 4.76 3.31 15.79
CA PHE A 71 4.00 3.29 14.54
C PHE A 71 2.51 3.09 14.77
N VAL A 72 1.73 3.75 13.93
CA VAL A 72 0.32 3.46 13.65
C VAL A 72 0.27 2.62 12.38
N MET A 73 -0.32 1.44 12.45
CA MET A 73 -0.34 0.48 11.34
C MET A 73 -1.77 0.09 10.98
N LEU A 74 -1.95 -0.43 9.76
CA LEU A 74 -3.15 -1.20 9.47
C LEU A 74 -3.17 -2.50 10.28
N HIS A 75 -4.35 -3.08 10.42
CA HIS A 75 -4.57 -4.33 11.17
C HIS A 75 -3.66 -5.45 10.67
N ALA A 76 -3.35 -6.39 11.56
CA ALA A 76 -2.63 -7.60 11.22
C ALA A 76 -3.38 -8.38 10.11
N GLY A 77 -2.63 -8.89 9.14
CA GLY A 77 -3.17 -9.57 7.96
C GLY A 77 -3.36 -8.66 6.74
N SER A 78 -3.29 -7.33 6.88
CA SER A 78 -3.22 -6.47 5.70
C SER A 78 -1.88 -6.59 4.98
N ALA A 79 -1.88 -6.41 3.65
CA ALA A 79 -0.67 -6.51 2.84
C ALA A 79 0.42 -5.52 3.32
N ILE A 80 0.04 -4.28 3.62
CA ILE A 80 0.99 -3.26 4.08
C ILE A 80 1.57 -3.60 5.46
N HIS A 81 0.77 -4.18 6.37
CA HIS A 81 1.26 -4.62 7.66
C HIS A 81 2.32 -5.71 7.50
N THR A 82 2.00 -6.77 6.76
CA THR A 82 2.92 -7.89 6.49
C THR A 82 4.20 -7.40 5.82
N PHE A 83 4.08 -6.55 4.80
CA PHE A 83 5.21 -5.96 4.10
C PHE A 83 6.12 -5.17 5.04
N THR A 84 5.56 -4.27 5.86
CA THR A 84 6.32 -3.42 6.76
C THR A 84 7.04 -4.23 7.85
N MET A 85 6.36 -5.25 8.40
CA MET A 85 6.98 -6.17 9.36
C MET A 85 8.16 -6.93 8.75
N ASN A 86 8.03 -7.42 7.52
CA ASN A 86 9.09 -8.11 6.80
C ASN A 86 10.27 -7.17 6.48
N ALA A 87 9.99 -5.92 6.09
CA ALA A 87 11.03 -4.93 5.84
C ALA A 87 11.84 -4.60 7.11
N ALA A 88 11.19 -4.51 8.27
CA ALA A 88 11.90 -4.33 9.54
C ALA A 88 12.73 -5.57 9.90
N ALA A 89 12.17 -6.78 9.74
CA ALA A 89 12.84 -8.04 10.00
C ALA A 89 14.08 -8.24 9.10
N ALA A 90 14.03 -7.81 7.84
CA ALA A 90 15.17 -7.84 6.92
C ALA A 90 16.36 -6.98 7.40
N LEU A 91 16.10 -5.97 8.23
CA LEU A 91 17.11 -5.15 8.90
C LEU A 91 17.52 -5.72 10.28
N GLY A 92 17.03 -6.91 10.64
CA GLY A 92 17.25 -7.49 11.97
C GLY A 92 16.56 -6.72 13.10
N ARG A 93 15.52 -5.96 12.79
CA ARG A 93 14.81 -5.06 13.72
C ARG A 93 13.33 -5.44 13.83
N HIS A 94 12.69 -4.94 14.87
CA HIS A 94 11.25 -5.04 15.08
C HIS A 94 10.61 -3.66 14.97
N LEU A 95 9.41 -3.63 14.40
CA LEU A 95 8.61 -2.41 14.34
C LEU A 95 7.91 -2.21 15.69
N ASN A 96 8.01 -1.01 16.25
CA ASN A 96 7.29 -0.63 17.46
C ASN A 96 5.84 -0.24 17.11
N VAL A 97 4.95 -1.21 16.99
CA VAL A 97 3.53 -0.98 16.69
C VAL A 97 2.79 -0.54 17.94
N ARG A 98 2.39 0.74 18.01
CA ARG A 98 1.64 1.30 19.14
C ARG A 98 0.13 1.04 19.01
N ILE A 99 -0.41 1.17 17.81
CA ILE A 99 -1.85 0.99 17.53
C ILE A 99 -2.06 0.43 16.13
N GLN A 100 -3.12 -0.35 15.98
CA GLN A 100 -3.59 -0.86 14.70
C GLN A 100 -4.98 -0.33 14.40
N VAL A 101 -5.21 0.08 13.15
CA VAL A 101 -6.47 0.63 12.66
C VAL A 101 -6.90 -0.07 11.37
N ARG A 102 -8.12 0.21 10.88
CA ARG A 102 -8.71 -0.55 9.76
C ARG A 102 -8.69 0.17 8.41
N SER A 103 -8.21 1.42 8.35
CA SER A 103 -8.13 2.18 7.10
C SER A 103 -6.94 3.12 7.09
N PHE A 104 -6.45 3.44 5.89
CA PHE A 104 -5.39 4.44 5.73
C PHE A 104 -5.82 5.83 6.20
N GLU A 105 -7.09 6.18 6.05
CA GLU A 105 -7.62 7.43 6.59
C GLU A 105 -7.45 7.48 8.11
N ALA A 106 -7.75 6.39 8.82
CA ALA A 106 -7.56 6.31 10.25
C ALA A 106 -6.07 6.36 10.63
N VAL A 107 -5.16 5.75 9.84
CA VAL A 107 -3.71 5.90 10.02
C VAL A 107 -3.34 7.38 9.94
N CYS A 108 -3.74 8.08 8.88
CA CYS A 108 -3.43 9.50 8.67
C CYS A 108 -3.96 10.38 9.82
N ARG A 109 -5.17 10.14 10.30
CA ARG A 109 -5.76 10.86 11.44
C ARG A 109 -4.98 10.64 12.73
N MET A 110 -4.62 9.39 13.05
CA MET A 110 -3.87 9.07 14.27
C MET A 110 -2.45 9.63 14.23
N VAL A 111 -1.80 9.58 13.06
CA VAL A 111 -0.47 10.20 12.87
C VAL A 111 -0.55 11.70 13.02
N GLY A 112 -1.51 12.37 12.37
CA GLY A 112 -1.73 13.81 12.53
C GLY A 112 -1.93 14.21 13.98
N ALA A 113 -2.69 13.42 14.74
CA ALA A 113 -2.91 13.60 16.19
C ALA A 113 -1.67 13.28 17.08
N GLY A 114 -0.54 12.92 16.51
CA GLY A 114 0.70 12.71 17.26
C GLY A 114 0.87 11.34 17.90
N VAL A 115 0.07 10.34 17.50
CA VAL A 115 0.13 9.00 18.10
C VAL A 115 1.42 8.25 17.73
N GLY A 116 1.96 8.49 16.54
CA GLY A 116 3.17 7.84 16.04
C GLY A 116 3.42 8.16 14.57
N LEU A 117 4.30 7.39 13.94
CA LEU A 117 4.58 7.45 12.50
C LEU A 117 3.64 6.49 11.75
N GLY A 118 3.52 6.65 10.44
CA GLY A 118 2.80 5.71 9.59
C GLY A 118 3.52 5.47 8.28
N LEU A 119 3.36 4.28 7.72
CA LEU A 119 3.79 3.93 6.38
C LEU A 119 2.54 3.70 5.54
N VAL A 120 2.35 4.50 4.51
CA VAL A 120 1.13 4.47 3.68
C VAL A 120 1.47 4.68 2.21
N PRO A 121 0.64 4.22 1.27
CA PRO A 121 0.72 4.67 -0.12
C PRO A 121 0.51 6.19 -0.20
N ARG A 122 1.30 6.89 -1.04
CA ARG A 122 1.14 8.33 -1.23
C ARG A 122 -0.29 8.68 -1.67
N SER A 123 -0.87 7.86 -2.52
CA SER A 123 -2.25 8.01 -2.99
C SER A 123 -3.31 7.92 -1.89
N ALA A 124 -2.98 7.35 -0.74
CA ALA A 124 -3.89 7.24 0.41
C ALA A 124 -3.80 8.43 1.37
N VAL A 125 -2.83 9.34 1.18
CA VAL A 125 -2.72 10.55 1.99
C VAL A 125 -3.75 11.57 1.50
N PRO A 126 -4.72 11.98 2.35
CA PRO A 126 -5.74 12.94 1.94
C PRO A 126 -5.13 14.30 1.57
N SER A 127 -5.55 14.88 0.45
CA SER A 127 -5.14 16.22 0.02
C SER A 127 -5.83 17.35 0.81
N GLY A 128 -6.75 17.02 1.73
CA GLY A 128 -7.47 17.98 2.57
C GLY A 128 -8.49 17.29 3.49
N GLY A 129 -9.20 18.08 4.29
CA GLY A 129 -10.28 17.57 5.15
C GLY A 129 -9.84 17.02 6.52
N LEU A 130 -8.55 16.92 6.78
CA LEU A 130 -8.05 16.57 8.11
C LEU A 130 -7.79 17.86 8.91
N ARG A 131 -8.22 17.86 10.18
CA ARG A 131 -7.97 18.98 11.11
C ARG A 131 -6.47 19.13 11.39
N GLU A 132 -5.77 18.01 11.52
CA GLU A 132 -4.34 17.91 11.75
C GLU A 132 -3.75 16.97 10.69
N PRO A 133 -3.39 17.48 9.51
CA PRO A 133 -2.85 16.65 8.45
C PRO A 133 -1.43 16.17 8.82
N PRO A 134 -1.09 14.91 8.52
CA PRO A 134 0.27 14.45 8.69
C PRO A 134 1.20 15.08 7.65
N THR A 135 2.48 15.17 7.99
CA THR A 135 3.53 15.57 7.04
C THR A 135 4.06 14.33 6.33
N VAL A 136 4.20 14.44 5.02
CA VAL A 136 4.78 13.37 4.19
C VAL A 136 6.30 13.53 4.13
N VAL A 137 6.99 12.43 4.36
CA VAL A 137 8.46 12.33 4.25
C VAL A 137 8.76 11.18 3.29
N GLU A 138 9.58 11.43 2.27
CA GLU A 138 9.94 10.40 1.30
C GLU A 138 10.79 9.31 1.96
N LEU A 139 10.64 8.08 1.47
CA LEU A 139 11.50 6.96 1.87
C LEU A 139 12.59 6.76 0.81
N ASP A 140 13.84 6.83 1.23
CA ASP A 140 15.00 6.50 0.42
C ASP A 140 15.26 4.99 0.44
N GLU A 141 14.29 4.26 -0.15
CA GLU A 141 14.29 2.81 -0.24
C GLU A 141 13.83 2.38 -1.65
N SER A 142 14.51 1.43 -2.25
CA SER A 142 14.15 0.92 -3.58
C SER A 142 12.74 0.32 -3.62
N TRP A 143 12.32 -0.33 -2.56
CA TRP A 143 10.99 -0.93 -2.43
C TRP A 143 9.86 0.09 -2.18
N ALA A 144 10.18 1.35 -1.92
CA ALA A 144 9.15 2.39 -1.75
C ALA A 144 8.44 2.71 -3.07
N GLN A 145 9.13 2.61 -4.22
CA GLN A 145 8.52 2.72 -5.53
C GLN A 145 7.74 1.44 -5.85
N ARG A 146 6.47 1.57 -6.22
CA ARG A 146 5.58 0.45 -6.52
C ARG A 146 4.85 0.69 -7.83
N ASP A 147 5.05 -0.20 -8.79
CA ASP A 147 4.32 -0.18 -10.06
C ASP A 147 3.11 -1.12 -9.93
N LEU A 148 1.93 -0.53 -9.68
CA LEU A 148 0.71 -1.30 -9.57
C LEU A 148 0.31 -1.86 -10.93
N GLN A 149 -0.10 -3.11 -10.92
CA GLN A 149 -0.57 -3.85 -12.09
C GLN A 149 -1.95 -4.45 -11.81
N VAL A 150 -2.78 -4.47 -12.81
CA VAL A 150 -4.00 -5.29 -12.80
C VAL A 150 -3.63 -6.68 -13.30
N CYS A 151 -3.94 -7.71 -12.54
CA CYS A 151 -3.79 -9.10 -12.97
C CYS A 151 -5.14 -9.73 -13.27
N VAL A 152 -5.21 -10.47 -14.37
CA VAL A 152 -6.37 -11.23 -14.81
C VAL A 152 -5.90 -12.57 -15.35
N ARG A 153 -6.74 -13.61 -15.28
CA ARG A 153 -6.36 -14.91 -15.83
C ARG A 153 -6.25 -14.88 -17.35
N ASN A 154 -7.22 -14.29 -18.03
CA ASN A 154 -7.21 -14.09 -19.46
C ASN A 154 -8.13 -12.91 -19.80
N ARG A 155 -7.58 -11.83 -20.35
CA ARG A 155 -8.31 -10.60 -20.67
C ARG A 155 -9.47 -10.85 -21.65
N LYS A 156 -9.31 -11.81 -22.58
CA LYS A 156 -10.35 -12.13 -23.58
C LYS A 156 -11.55 -12.90 -22.99
N GLN A 157 -11.39 -13.46 -21.79
CA GLN A 157 -12.44 -14.26 -21.11
C GLN A 157 -13.11 -13.52 -19.97
N LEU A 158 -12.79 -12.25 -19.76
CA LEU A 158 -13.42 -11.43 -18.72
C LEU A 158 -14.92 -11.24 -19.03
N SER A 159 -15.72 -11.17 -17.97
CA SER A 159 -17.12 -10.72 -18.08
C SER A 159 -17.16 -9.28 -18.62
N GLY A 160 -18.27 -8.88 -19.24
CA GLY A 160 -18.42 -7.52 -19.77
C GLY A 160 -18.22 -6.44 -18.70
N PHE A 161 -18.65 -6.71 -17.47
CA PHE A 161 -18.42 -5.82 -16.32
C PHE A 161 -16.94 -5.76 -15.93
N ALA A 162 -16.27 -6.92 -15.85
CA ALA A 162 -14.84 -6.99 -15.52
C ALA A 162 -13.99 -6.29 -16.59
N THR A 163 -14.33 -6.45 -17.88
CA THR A 163 -13.69 -5.74 -18.99
C THR A 163 -13.81 -4.23 -18.81
N ALA A 164 -15.03 -3.72 -18.58
CA ALA A 164 -15.27 -2.29 -18.38
C ALA A 164 -14.50 -1.74 -17.17
N LEU A 165 -14.39 -2.52 -16.08
CA LEU A 165 -13.63 -2.14 -14.90
C LEU A 165 -12.12 -2.08 -15.20
N VAL A 166 -11.56 -3.09 -15.85
CA VAL A 166 -10.12 -3.11 -16.24
C VAL A 166 -9.81 -1.95 -17.17
N ASP A 167 -10.63 -1.71 -18.19
CA ASP A 167 -10.46 -0.59 -19.11
C ASP A 167 -10.55 0.76 -18.38
N GLY A 168 -11.51 0.91 -17.48
CA GLY A 168 -11.66 2.11 -16.66
C GLY A 168 -10.47 2.37 -15.73
N LEU A 169 -9.85 1.32 -15.19
CA LEU A 169 -8.66 1.42 -14.36
C LEU A 169 -7.41 1.76 -15.20
N THR A 170 -7.22 1.12 -16.35
CA THR A 170 -5.97 1.17 -17.11
C THR A 170 -5.92 2.30 -18.15
N GLN A 171 -7.06 2.90 -18.53
CA GLN A 171 -7.15 4.02 -19.51
C GLN A 171 -7.15 5.41 -18.87
N ARG A 172 -7.15 5.56 -17.55
CA ARG A 172 -7.01 6.87 -16.91
C ARG A 172 -5.53 7.29 -16.93
N PRO A 173 -5.21 8.41 -17.59
CA PRO A 173 -3.89 9.04 -17.37
C PRO A 173 -3.78 9.43 -15.90
N GLY A 174 -2.67 9.07 -15.28
CA GLY A 174 -2.33 9.43 -13.90
C GLY A 174 -2.15 10.96 -13.70
#